data_61f7a7b410924e6d6ddd5c5eee84cb2b
#
_entry.id   61f7a7b410924e6d6ddd5c5eee84cb2b
#
_cell.length_a   1.000
_cell.length_b   1.000
_cell.length_c   1.000
_cell.angle_alpha   90.00
_cell.angle_beta   90.00
_cell.angle_gamma   90.00
#
_symmetry.space_group_name_H-M   'P 1'
#
loop_
_entity.id
_entity.type
_entity.pdbx_description
1 polymer ?
#
loop_
_entity_poly.entity_id
_entity_poly.type
_entity_poly.pdbx_seq_one_letter_code
_entity_poly.pdbx_strand_id
1 'polypeptide(L)'
;MANTFMPKAKTEEELNQVQLDGLKWTVRHAYNGSPVYRKMLDEAGVQPEDIQTLDDIRRLPFTTSKDLQEGYPFPLLSVPFEKVVRIHASSGTTGKRKVLCYSQKDIQDWAHFFARCYEMAELTPADRVQIAVGY
;
A
#
# COMPACT_ATOMS: atom_id res chain seq x y z
N MET A 1 -15.00 0.52 -14.14
CA MET A 1 -14.96 1.52 -13.06
C MET A 1 -13.59 2.15 -13.08
N ALA A 2 -13.48 3.49 -13.05
CA ALA A 2 -12.20 4.15 -12.96
C ALA A 2 -11.52 3.73 -11.65
N ASN A 3 -10.23 3.38 -11.70
CA ASN A 3 -9.49 3.00 -10.52
C ASN A 3 -9.26 4.26 -9.67
N THR A 4 -9.87 4.31 -8.49
CA THR A 4 -9.87 5.47 -7.59
C THR A 4 -8.45 5.86 -7.13
N PHE A 5 -7.51 4.89 -7.14
CA PHE A 5 -6.11 5.10 -6.71
C PHE A 5 -5.16 5.52 -7.83
N MET A 6 -5.63 5.57 -9.07
CA MET A 6 -4.80 5.89 -10.23
C MET A 6 -5.49 6.85 -11.19
N PRO A 7 -6.10 7.95 -10.71
CA PRO A 7 -6.65 8.95 -11.61
C PRO A 7 -5.50 9.59 -12.40
N LYS A 8 -5.77 9.95 -13.65
CA LYS A 8 -4.85 10.75 -14.46
C LYS A 8 -5.06 12.21 -14.09
N ALA A 9 -4.30 12.72 -13.15
CA ALA A 9 -4.29 14.15 -12.83
C ALA A 9 -3.70 14.92 -14.02
N LYS A 10 -4.32 16.05 -14.36
CA LYS A 10 -3.90 16.93 -15.45
C LYS A 10 -3.23 18.20 -14.95
N THR A 11 -3.49 18.57 -13.70
CA THR A 11 -2.92 19.73 -13.04
C THR A 11 -2.29 19.32 -11.69
N GLU A 12 -1.44 20.19 -11.16
CA GLU A 12 -0.85 19.99 -9.83
C GLU A 12 -1.92 20.00 -8.73
N GLU A 13 -2.94 20.83 -8.87
CA GLU A 13 -4.06 20.87 -7.91
C GLU A 13 -4.85 19.56 -7.90
N GLU A 14 -5.16 19.01 -9.08
CA GLU A 14 -5.81 17.69 -9.19
C GLU A 14 -4.94 16.59 -8.59
N LEU A 15 -3.62 16.64 -8.80
CA LEU A 15 -2.69 15.68 -8.22
C LEU A 15 -2.67 15.77 -6.70
N ASN A 16 -2.55 16.98 -6.15
CA ASN A 16 -2.55 17.22 -4.71
C ASN A 16 -3.85 16.74 -4.07
N GLN A 17 -5.00 16.99 -4.70
CA GLN A 17 -6.29 16.50 -4.20
C GLN A 17 -6.34 14.99 -4.17
N VAL A 18 -5.91 14.31 -5.25
CA VAL A 18 -5.87 12.85 -5.33
C VAL A 18 -4.95 12.26 -4.27
N GLN A 19 -3.78 12.86 -4.06
CA GLN A 19 -2.83 12.42 -3.03
C GLN A 19 -3.40 12.60 -1.62
N LEU A 20 -4.08 13.72 -1.36
CA LEU A 20 -4.70 13.98 -0.07
C LEU A 20 -5.85 12.99 0.21
N ASP A 21 -6.70 12.74 -0.76
CA ASP A 21 -7.79 11.76 -0.63
C ASP A 21 -7.24 10.35 -0.40
N GLY A 22 -6.18 9.99 -1.10
CA GLY A 22 -5.45 8.73 -0.91
C GLY A 22 -4.83 8.62 0.48
N LEU A 23 -4.19 9.68 0.97
CA LEU A 23 -3.61 9.73 2.32
C LEU A 23 -4.69 9.57 3.39
N LYS A 24 -5.78 10.33 3.32
CA LYS A 24 -6.92 10.23 4.24
C LYS A 24 -7.52 8.83 4.26
N TRP A 25 -7.70 8.24 3.08
CA TRP A 25 -8.21 6.89 2.96
C TRP A 25 -7.25 5.87 3.59
N THR A 26 -5.95 5.98 3.31
CA THR A 26 -4.92 5.04 3.80
C THR A 26 -4.86 5.05 5.32
N VAL A 27 -4.80 6.25 5.93
CA VAL A 27 -4.74 6.37 7.40
C VAL A 27 -6.00 5.81 8.05
N ARG A 28 -7.19 6.14 7.53
CA ARG A 28 -8.46 5.62 8.03
C ARG A 28 -8.56 4.10 7.87
N HIS A 29 -8.13 3.57 6.72
CA HIS A 29 -8.12 2.14 6.45
C HIS A 29 -7.20 1.38 7.41
N ALA A 30 -5.98 1.87 7.61
CA ALA A 30 -5.01 1.28 8.52
C ALA A 30 -5.50 1.34 9.97
N TYR A 31 -6.00 2.49 10.42
CA TYR A 31 -6.52 2.70 11.77
C TYR A 31 -7.70 1.78 12.10
N ASN A 32 -8.66 1.67 11.19
CA ASN A 32 -9.86 0.86 11.40
C ASN A 32 -9.62 -0.64 11.19
N GLY A 33 -8.73 -1.01 10.30
CA GLY A 33 -8.52 -2.40 9.89
C GLY A 33 -7.44 -3.15 10.67
N SER A 34 -6.42 -2.45 11.20
CA SER A 34 -5.30 -3.09 11.89
C SER A 34 -5.17 -2.61 13.34
N PRO A 35 -5.30 -3.52 14.33
CA PRO A 35 -5.06 -3.17 15.73
C PRO A 35 -3.64 -2.63 15.98
N VAL A 36 -2.66 -3.08 15.23
CA VAL A 36 -1.26 -2.63 15.35
C VAL A 36 -1.13 -1.18 14.87
N TYR A 37 -1.66 -0.87 13.68
CA TYR A 37 -1.63 0.51 13.18
C TYR A 37 -2.45 1.44 14.07
N ARG A 38 -3.60 1.01 14.56
CA ARG A 38 -4.39 1.81 15.51
C ARG A 38 -3.56 2.17 16.74
N LYS A 39 -2.93 1.18 17.35
CA LYS A 39 -2.06 1.40 18.52
C LYS A 39 -0.94 2.39 18.20
N MET A 40 -0.24 2.22 17.07
CA MET A 40 0.86 3.11 16.67
C MET A 40 0.38 4.56 16.48
N LEU A 41 -0.78 4.75 15.86
CA LEU A 41 -1.36 6.07 15.62
C LEU A 41 -1.86 6.71 16.94
N ASP A 42 -2.50 5.93 17.81
CA ASP A 42 -2.93 6.41 19.13
C ASP A 42 -1.74 6.82 20.00
N GLU A 43 -0.65 6.04 19.99
CA GLU A 43 0.60 6.38 20.69
C GLU A 43 1.29 7.64 20.13
N ALA A 44 1.14 7.89 18.83
CA ALA A 44 1.61 9.11 18.17
C ALA A 44 0.65 10.30 18.37
N GLY A 45 -0.51 10.10 19.00
CA GLY A 45 -1.54 11.13 19.20
C GLY A 45 -2.18 11.59 17.88
N VAL A 46 -2.31 10.69 16.89
CA VAL A 46 -2.86 10.99 15.58
C VAL A 46 -4.13 10.18 15.32
N GLN A 47 -5.22 10.89 15.00
CA GLN A 47 -6.48 10.29 14.57
C GLN A 47 -6.67 10.46 13.06
N PRO A 48 -7.45 9.59 12.39
CA PRO A 48 -7.70 9.72 10.94
C PRO A 48 -8.25 11.10 10.54
N GLU A 49 -9.00 11.74 11.42
CA GLU A 49 -9.62 13.05 11.20
C GLU A 49 -8.62 14.21 11.25
N ASP A 50 -7.45 13.99 11.83
CA ASP A 50 -6.37 14.99 11.92
C ASP A 50 -5.68 15.22 10.58
N ILE A 51 -5.83 14.30 9.63
CA ILE A 51 -5.25 14.40 8.30
C ILE A 51 -6.11 15.34 7.45
N GLN A 52 -5.68 16.58 7.31
CA GLN A 52 -6.37 17.62 6.54
C GLN A 52 -5.57 18.12 5.34
N THR A 53 -4.26 18.01 5.39
CA THR A 53 -3.32 18.43 4.36
C THR A 53 -2.30 17.33 4.04
N LEU A 54 -1.58 17.45 2.93
CA LEU A 54 -0.49 16.52 2.61
C LEU A 54 0.67 16.60 3.61
N ASP A 55 0.91 17.76 4.21
CA ASP A 55 1.95 17.95 5.21
C ASP A 55 1.71 17.15 6.50
N ASP A 56 0.47 16.78 6.80
CA ASP A 56 0.12 15.97 7.97
C ASP A 56 0.73 14.54 7.91
N ILE A 57 1.21 14.10 6.75
CA ILE A 57 1.99 12.86 6.62
C ILE A 57 3.18 12.81 7.58
N ARG A 58 3.75 13.98 7.95
CA ARG A 58 4.89 14.09 8.87
C ARG A 58 4.55 13.72 10.31
N ARG A 59 3.27 13.67 10.65
CA ARG A 59 2.79 13.30 11.99
C ARG A 59 2.65 11.79 12.15
N LEU A 60 2.66 11.05 11.03
CA LEU A 60 2.48 9.60 11.05
C LEU A 60 3.73 8.89 11.57
N PRO A 61 3.58 7.86 12.41
CA PRO A 61 4.70 7.04 12.86
C PRO A 61 5.28 6.23 11.69
N PHE A 62 6.60 6.00 11.73
CA PHE A 62 7.26 5.12 10.77
C PHE A 62 6.95 3.66 11.06
N THR A 63 6.66 2.89 10.00
CA THR A 63 6.62 1.44 10.05
C THR A 63 8.00 0.89 9.68
N THR A 64 8.52 0.00 10.48
CA THR A 64 9.86 -0.58 10.32
C THR A 64 9.79 -2.07 9.96
N SER A 65 10.94 -2.63 9.58
CA SER A 65 11.07 -4.08 9.38
C SER A 65 10.78 -4.88 10.66
N LYS A 66 11.03 -4.29 11.83
CA LYS A 66 10.78 -4.90 13.13
C LYS A 66 9.29 -5.09 13.38
N ASP A 67 8.48 -4.08 13.06
CA ASP A 67 7.02 -4.15 13.20
C ASP A 67 6.42 -5.29 12.37
N LEU A 68 6.97 -5.52 11.15
CA LEU A 68 6.58 -6.65 10.31
C LEU A 68 7.00 -8.01 10.84
N GLN A 69 8.06 -8.07 11.66
CA GLN A 69 8.58 -9.33 12.22
C GLN A 69 7.97 -9.68 13.58
N GLU A 70 7.74 -8.69 14.44
CA GLU A 70 7.25 -8.91 15.81
C GLU A 70 5.82 -9.43 15.85
N GLY A 71 4.96 -8.93 15.01
CA GLY A 71 3.57 -9.38 14.92
C GLY A 71 3.31 -10.55 13.97
N TYR A 72 4.38 -11.28 13.54
CA TYR A 72 4.24 -12.41 12.62
C TYR A 72 3.07 -13.34 12.98
N PRO A 73 2.26 -13.84 11.99
CA PRO A 73 2.51 -13.74 10.55
C PRO A 73 1.90 -12.51 9.86
N PHE A 74 0.89 -11.84 10.40
CA PHE A 74 0.11 -10.81 9.69
C PHE A 74 -0.09 -9.54 10.52
N PRO A 75 0.98 -8.89 11.03
CA PRO A 75 0.85 -7.83 12.02
C PRO A 75 0.11 -6.59 11.49
N LEU A 76 0.28 -6.28 10.22
CA LEU A 76 -0.24 -5.05 9.61
C LEU A 76 -1.44 -5.30 8.69
N LEU A 77 -2.04 -6.51 8.75
CA LEU A 77 -3.22 -6.82 7.97
C LEU A 77 -4.39 -5.91 8.38
N SER A 78 -4.92 -5.19 7.40
CA SER A 78 -6.00 -4.20 7.60
C SER A 78 -7.34 -4.60 6.97
N VAL A 79 -7.44 -5.85 6.54
CA VAL A 79 -8.69 -6.45 6.02
C VAL A 79 -8.95 -7.79 6.69
N PRO A 80 -10.19 -8.29 6.73
CA PRO A 80 -10.47 -9.67 7.16
C PRO A 80 -9.67 -10.68 6.34
N PHE A 81 -9.15 -11.73 6.99
CA PHE A 81 -8.26 -12.72 6.34
C PHE A 81 -8.93 -13.41 5.14
N GLU A 82 -10.24 -13.58 5.17
CA GLU A 82 -11.05 -14.16 4.09
C GLU A 82 -10.99 -13.36 2.77
N LYS A 83 -10.56 -12.09 2.85
CA LYS A 83 -10.34 -11.23 1.67
C LYS A 83 -8.93 -11.33 1.09
N VAL A 84 -8.03 -12.06 1.77
CA VAL A 84 -6.66 -12.26 1.30
C VAL A 84 -6.66 -13.32 0.20
N VAL A 85 -6.20 -12.94 -1.00
CA VAL A 85 -6.14 -13.84 -2.17
C VAL A 85 -4.70 -14.24 -2.52
N ARG A 86 -3.71 -13.53 -1.96
CA ARG A 86 -2.29 -13.81 -2.20
C ARG A 86 -1.45 -13.41 -0.99
N ILE A 87 -0.42 -14.22 -0.72
CA ILE A 87 0.56 -13.95 0.33
C ILE A 87 1.95 -13.99 -0.29
N HIS A 88 2.75 -12.97 0.00
CA HIS A 88 4.17 -12.93 -0.32
C HIS A 88 5.00 -12.93 0.97
N ALA A 89 6.14 -13.60 0.93
CA ALA A 89 7.08 -13.61 2.03
C ALA A 89 8.50 -13.35 1.55
N SER A 90 9.26 -12.58 2.34
CA SER A 90 10.70 -12.41 2.11
C SER A 90 11.45 -13.73 2.37
N SER A 91 12.68 -13.85 1.85
CA SER A 91 13.53 -15.04 2.04
C SER A 91 13.83 -15.37 3.51
N GLY A 92 13.79 -14.36 4.41
CA GLY A 92 14.03 -14.57 5.85
C GLY A 92 15.50 -14.74 6.23
N THR A 93 16.45 -14.36 5.38
CA THR A 93 17.90 -14.48 5.62
C THR A 93 18.39 -13.73 6.88
N THR A 94 17.64 -12.72 7.33
CA THR A 94 17.97 -11.88 8.49
C THR A 94 17.03 -12.09 9.69
N GLY A 95 16.41 -13.27 9.82
CA GLY A 95 15.49 -13.59 10.90
C GLY A 95 14.09 -14.00 10.43
N LYS A 96 13.02 -13.62 11.16
CA LYS A 96 11.66 -13.97 10.78
C LYS A 96 11.32 -13.35 9.42
N ARG A 97 10.63 -14.12 8.58
CA ARG A 97 10.14 -13.65 7.29
C ARG A 97 9.17 -12.48 7.48
N LYS A 98 9.24 -11.52 6.57
CA LYS A 98 8.21 -10.48 6.45
C LYS A 98 7.14 -11.00 5.52
N VAL A 99 5.90 -10.96 5.96
CA VAL A 99 4.76 -11.46 5.20
C VAL A 99 3.86 -10.30 4.81
N LEU A 100 3.49 -10.26 3.54
CA LEU A 100 2.57 -9.29 2.98
C LEU A 100 1.37 -10.00 2.39
N CYS A 101 0.19 -9.52 2.73
CA CYS A 101 -1.07 -10.06 2.25
C CYS A 101 -1.70 -9.09 1.23
N TYR A 102 -2.31 -9.66 0.21
CA TYR A 102 -2.96 -8.90 -0.86
C TYR A 102 -4.41 -9.33 -1.01
N SER A 103 -5.30 -8.37 -1.06
CA SER A 103 -6.69 -8.57 -1.47
C SER A 103 -6.81 -8.65 -2.99
N GLN A 104 -7.99 -9.04 -3.50
CA GLN A 104 -8.27 -9.03 -4.93
C GLN A 104 -8.08 -7.64 -5.54
N LYS A 105 -8.45 -6.60 -4.79
CA LYS A 105 -8.26 -5.22 -5.24
C LYS A 105 -6.78 -4.85 -5.35
N ASP A 106 -5.95 -5.23 -4.39
CA ASP A 106 -4.51 -4.96 -4.45
C ASP A 106 -3.86 -5.60 -5.68
N ILE A 107 -4.28 -6.82 -6.05
CA ILE A 107 -3.79 -7.49 -7.25
C ILE A 107 -4.20 -6.73 -8.53
N GLN A 108 -5.42 -6.21 -8.57
CA GLN A 108 -5.90 -5.40 -9.70
C GLN A 108 -5.13 -4.06 -9.79
N ASP A 109 -4.93 -3.40 -8.66
CA ASP A 109 -4.16 -2.16 -8.59
C ASP A 109 -2.71 -2.40 -9.01
N TRP A 110 -2.10 -3.48 -8.56
CA TRP A 110 -0.74 -3.88 -8.93
C TRP A 110 -0.60 -4.11 -10.45
N ALA A 111 -1.53 -4.86 -11.06
CA ALA A 111 -1.55 -5.04 -12.51
C ALA A 111 -1.64 -3.69 -13.25
N HIS A 112 -2.42 -2.76 -12.72
CA HIS A 112 -2.59 -1.42 -13.29
C HIS A 112 -1.31 -0.59 -13.18
N PHE A 113 -0.58 -0.67 -12.05
CA PHE A 113 0.72 -0.03 -11.89
C PHE A 113 1.73 -0.54 -12.90
N PHE A 114 1.83 -1.85 -13.08
CA PHE A 114 2.74 -2.45 -14.06
C PHE A 114 2.38 -2.06 -15.49
N ALA A 115 1.09 -2.03 -15.84
CA ALA A 115 0.66 -1.56 -17.15
C ALA A 115 1.15 -0.14 -17.44
N ARG A 116 1.05 0.77 -16.45
CA ARG A 116 1.56 2.14 -16.60
C ARG A 116 3.08 2.20 -16.70
N CYS A 117 3.81 1.36 -15.97
CA CYS A 117 5.27 1.27 -16.12
C CYS A 117 5.65 0.84 -17.54
N TYR A 118 4.92 -0.11 -18.11
CA TYR A 118 5.14 -0.56 -19.49
C TYR A 118 4.77 0.52 -20.52
N GLU A 119 3.66 1.24 -20.31
CA GLU A 119 3.31 2.41 -21.15
C GLU A 119 4.41 3.48 -21.12
N MET A 120 4.99 3.77 -19.95
CA MET A 120 6.10 4.73 -19.80
C MET A 120 7.38 4.26 -20.49
N ALA A 121 7.59 2.94 -20.60
CA ALA A 121 8.69 2.33 -21.34
C ALA A 121 8.36 2.15 -22.84
N GLU A 122 7.25 2.73 -23.32
CA GLU A 122 6.76 2.65 -24.70
C GLU A 122 6.50 1.23 -25.20
N LEU A 123 6.26 0.28 -24.29
CA LEU A 123 5.90 -1.09 -24.66
C LEU A 123 4.47 -1.15 -25.22
N THR A 124 4.32 -1.94 -26.27
CA THR A 124 3.07 -2.14 -26.98
C THR A 124 2.68 -3.63 -27.00
N PRO A 125 1.45 -4.00 -27.38
CA PRO A 125 1.06 -5.39 -27.55
C PRO A 125 1.88 -6.18 -28.60
N ALA A 126 2.66 -5.48 -29.45
CA ALA A 126 3.54 -6.12 -30.43
C ALA A 126 4.89 -6.55 -29.82
N ASP A 127 5.23 -6.03 -28.64
CA ASP A 127 6.50 -6.33 -27.98
C ASP A 127 6.45 -7.66 -27.22
N ARG A 128 7.62 -8.26 -27.08
CA ARG A 128 7.80 -9.50 -26.29
C ARG A 128 8.55 -9.17 -25.02
N VAL A 129 7.96 -9.53 -23.87
CA VAL A 129 8.56 -9.32 -22.55
C VAL A 129 8.98 -10.66 -21.98
N GLN A 130 10.23 -10.75 -21.53
CA GLN A 130 10.75 -11.91 -20.82
C GLN A 130 10.96 -11.51 -19.34
N ILE A 131 10.40 -12.32 -18.43
CA ILE A 131 10.63 -12.18 -17.00
C ILE A 131 11.74 -13.18 -16.62
N ALA A 132 12.91 -12.64 -16.22
CA ALA A 132 14.06 -13.43 -15.79
C ALA A 132 14.28 -13.21 -14.28
N VAL A 133 13.60 -13.99 -13.46
CA VAL A 133 13.73 -13.99 -11.99
C VAL A 133 14.13 -15.36 -11.49
N GLY A 134 14.98 -15.41 -10.45
CA GLY A 134 15.26 -16.63 -9.72
C GLY A 134 14.11 -16.95 -8.75
N TYR A 135 13.74 -18.21 -8.64
CA TYR A 135 12.77 -18.73 -7.68
C TYR A 135 13.49 -19.32 -6.46
#